data_ff2aa60ed0225e49bafd8d0de89dea14
#
_entry.id   ff2aa60ed0225e49bafd8d0de89dea14
#
_cell.length_a   1.000
_cell.length_b   1.000
_cell.length_c   1.000
_cell.angle_alpha   90.00
_cell.angle_beta   90.00
_cell.angle_gamma   90.00
#
_symmetry.space_group_name_H-M   'P 1'
#
loop_
_entity.id
_entity.type
_entity.pdbx_description
1 polymer ?
#
loop_
_entity_poly.entity_id
_entity_poly.type
_entity_poly.pdbx_seq_one_letter_code
_entity_poly.pdbx_strand_id
1 'polypeptide(L)'
;AENERHRIGRDLHDSLGHTFAMLSVKADLADQFLALGQIEKAQEQVQEIQAISQESMHQVREIIENLKQRTLARELETVKQMLEVAQIKVEIQNELDTASISPILESALAMVSLELATNMIKHAKATQALLSYRSTETGVEMVAEDNGIGFATVSDKDLHSIRERIALLGGELEISHQHKPTRIEIRIPYQERK
;
A
#
# COMPACT_ATOMS: atom_id res chain seq x y z
N ALA A 1 -8.67 -3.00 -2.93
CA ALA A 1 -7.60 -3.98 -2.63
C ALA A 1 -7.59 -5.15 -3.62
N GLU A 2 -8.73 -5.67 -4.00
CA GLU A 2 -8.86 -6.72 -5.02
C GLU A 2 -8.42 -6.21 -6.41
N ASN A 3 -8.82 -5.00 -6.79
CA ASN A 3 -8.41 -4.37 -8.05
C ASN A 3 -6.90 -4.13 -8.14
N GLU A 4 -6.24 -3.77 -7.04
CA GLU A 4 -4.80 -3.51 -7.03
C GLU A 4 -3.98 -4.81 -7.09
N ARG A 5 -4.39 -5.85 -6.36
CA ARG A 5 -3.78 -7.18 -6.46
C ARG A 5 -3.98 -7.81 -7.84
N HIS A 6 -5.18 -7.67 -8.42
CA HIS A 6 -5.45 -8.13 -9.78
C HIS A 6 -4.71 -7.30 -10.85
N ARG A 7 -4.51 -6.01 -10.61
CA ARG A 7 -3.70 -5.15 -11.48
C ARG A 7 -2.23 -5.56 -11.41
N ILE A 8 -1.67 -5.63 -10.20
CA ILE A 8 -0.27 -6.05 -9.98
C ILE A 8 -0.06 -7.48 -10.52
N GLY A 9 -1.00 -8.39 -10.32
CA GLY A 9 -0.94 -9.74 -10.87
C GLY A 9 -0.94 -9.77 -12.40
N ARG A 10 -1.72 -8.92 -13.04
CA ARG A 10 -1.74 -8.76 -14.50
C ARG A 10 -0.45 -8.12 -15.01
N ASP A 11 -0.03 -7.01 -14.40
CA ASP A 11 1.20 -6.29 -14.78
C ASP A 11 2.44 -7.19 -14.62
N LEU A 12 2.48 -8.00 -13.55
CA LEU A 12 3.49 -9.05 -13.35
C LEU A 12 3.42 -10.14 -14.41
N HIS A 13 2.24 -10.66 -14.68
CA HIS A 13 2.03 -11.71 -15.67
C HIS A 13 2.45 -11.24 -17.08
N ASP A 14 2.08 -10.02 -17.45
CA ASP A 14 2.38 -9.47 -18.77
C ASP A 14 3.89 -9.15 -18.88
N SER A 15 4.49 -8.57 -17.85
CA SER A 15 5.94 -8.29 -17.81
C SER A 15 6.77 -9.58 -17.81
N LEU A 16 6.42 -10.55 -16.97
CA LEU A 16 7.11 -11.84 -16.94
C LEU A 16 6.88 -12.65 -18.21
N GLY A 17 5.67 -12.63 -18.76
CA GLY A 17 5.37 -13.30 -20.03
C GLY A 17 6.23 -12.77 -21.17
N HIS A 18 6.40 -11.46 -21.29
CA HIS A 18 7.28 -10.83 -22.27
C HIS A 18 8.75 -11.21 -22.04
N THR A 19 9.21 -11.20 -20.79
CA THR A 19 10.57 -11.59 -20.41
C THR A 19 10.86 -13.04 -20.78
N PHE A 20 9.96 -13.97 -20.45
CA PHE A 20 10.13 -15.38 -20.80
C PHE A 20 10.13 -15.61 -22.31
N ALA A 21 9.29 -14.89 -23.06
CA ALA A 21 9.32 -14.93 -24.52
C ALA A 21 10.67 -14.48 -25.09
N MET A 22 11.25 -13.39 -24.58
CA MET A 22 12.57 -12.91 -24.97
C MET A 22 13.68 -13.92 -24.64
N LEU A 23 13.64 -14.52 -23.44
CA LEU A 23 14.61 -15.55 -23.04
C LEU A 23 14.54 -16.76 -23.96
N SER A 24 13.34 -17.18 -24.34
CA SER A 24 13.14 -18.31 -25.29
C SER A 24 13.72 -18.01 -26.64
N VAL A 25 13.45 -16.84 -27.22
CA VAL A 25 13.99 -16.41 -28.51
C VAL A 25 15.53 -16.36 -28.49
N LYS A 26 16.12 -15.83 -27.42
CA LYS A 26 17.59 -15.77 -27.30
C LYS A 26 18.22 -17.13 -27.11
N ALA A 27 17.56 -18.05 -26.40
CA ALA A 27 18.00 -19.43 -26.28
C ALA A 27 17.97 -20.15 -27.65
N ASP A 28 16.90 -19.97 -28.43
CA ASP A 28 16.80 -20.52 -29.78
C ASP A 28 17.89 -19.97 -30.72
N LEU A 29 18.19 -18.66 -30.65
CA LEU A 29 19.28 -18.04 -31.39
C LEU A 29 20.65 -18.60 -31.00
N ALA A 30 20.88 -18.77 -29.68
CA ALA A 30 22.12 -19.36 -29.19
C ALA A 30 22.33 -20.78 -29.75
N ASP A 31 21.26 -21.58 -29.75
CA ASP A 31 21.31 -22.96 -30.34
C ASP A 31 21.60 -22.95 -31.86
N GLN A 32 20.95 -22.05 -32.59
CA GLN A 32 21.22 -21.89 -34.02
C GLN A 32 22.66 -21.44 -34.30
N PHE A 33 23.23 -20.52 -33.53
CA PHE A 33 24.60 -20.09 -33.67
C PHE A 33 25.59 -21.22 -33.36
N LEU A 34 25.29 -22.05 -32.35
CA LEU A 34 26.08 -23.26 -32.07
C LEU A 34 26.04 -24.25 -33.23
N ALA A 35 24.88 -24.50 -33.82
CA ALA A 35 24.74 -25.39 -34.97
C ALA A 35 25.53 -24.90 -36.19
N LEU A 36 25.72 -23.59 -36.35
CA LEU A 36 26.52 -22.95 -37.38
C LEU A 36 28.02 -22.81 -37.04
N GLY A 37 28.44 -23.28 -35.86
CA GLY A 37 29.82 -23.14 -35.38
C GLY A 37 30.19 -21.73 -34.97
N GLN A 38 29.23 -20.81 -34.78
CA GLN A 38 29.45 -19.41 -34.41
C GLN A 38 29.43 -19.25 -32.87
N ILE A 39 30.43 -19.78 -32.22
CA ILE A 39 30.48 -19.91 -30.74
C ILE A 39 30.42 -18.56 -30.04
N GLU A 40 31.14 -17.55 -30.56
CA GLU A 40 31.18 -16.21 -29.96
C GLU A 40 29.80 -15.55 -29.95
N LYS A 41 29.03 -15.67 -31.05
CA LYS A 41 27.66 -15.16 -31.10
C LYS A 41 26.70 -15.92 -30.18
N ALA A 42 26.89 -17.23 -30.02
CA ALA A 42 26.12 -17.99 -29.06
C ALA A 42 26.41 -17.56 -27.63
N GLN A 43 27.68 -17.29 -27.28
CA GLN A 43 28.07 -16.76 -25.98
C GLN A 43 27.44 -15.39 -25.71
N GLU A 44 27.39 -14.49 -26.68
CA GLU A 44 26.69 -13.21 -26.56
C GLU A 44 25.23 -13.41 -26.17
N GLN A 45 24.52 -14.34 -26.84
CA GLN A 45 23.12 -14.63 -26.50
C GLN A 45 22.98 -15.19 -25.07
N VAL A 46 23.87 -16.05 -24.62
CA VAL A 46 23.86 -16.59 -23.25
C VAL A 46 24.11 -15.49 -22.22
N GLN A 47 25.03 -14.55 -22.48
CA GLN A 47 25.28 -13.42 -21.60
C GLN A 47 24.06 -12.49 -21.50
N GLU A 48 23.37 -12.27 -22.62
CA GLU A 48 22.13 -11.48 -22.62
C GLU A 48 21.00 -12.20 -21.85
N ILE A 49 20.87 -13.53 -21.98
CA ILE A 49 19.94 -14.34 -21.17
C ILE A 49 20.23 -14.16 -19.68
N GLN A 50 21.51 -14.24 -19.27
CA GLN A 50 21.89 -14.05 -17.88
C GLN A 50 21.53 -12.64 -17.37
N ALA A 51 21.82 -11.60 -18.14
CA ALA A 51 21.50 -10.22 -17.80
C ALA A 51 19.99 -10.00 -17.63
N ILE A 52 19.16 -10.48 -18.57
CA ILE A 52 17.71 -10.39 -18.52
C ILE A 52 17.16 -11.15 -17.32
N SER A 53 17.68 -12.35 -17.05
CA SER A 53 17.27 -13.17 -15.91
C SER A 53 17.55 -12.47 -14.57
N GLN A 54 18.75 -11.89 -14.41
CA GLN A 54 19.14 -11.17 -13.20
C GLN A 54 18.29 -9.94 -12.99
N GLU A 55 18.05 -9.15 -14.04
CA GLU A 55 17.21 -7.96 -13.97
C GLU A 55 15.76 -8.30 -13.59
N SER A 56 15.21 -9.35 -14.21
CA SER A 56 13.86 -9.82 -13.92
C SER A 56 13.72 -10.31 -12.47
N MET A 57 14.73 -11.02 -11.96
CA MET A 57 14.74 -11.43 -10.56
C MET A 57 14.83 -10.24 -9.60
N HIS A 58 15.56 -9.18 -9.98
CA HIS A 58 15.61 -7.95 -9.19
C HIS A 58 14.24 -7.29 -9.14
N GLN A 59 13.59 -7.11 -10.29
CA GLN A 59 12.25 -6.53 -10.38
C GLN A 59 11.20 -7.30 -9.57
N VAL A 60 11.22 -8.64 -9.66
CA VAL A 60 10.33 -9.50 -8.85
C VAL A 60 10.59 -9.32 -7.36
N ARG A 61 11.85 -9.25 -6.93
CA ARG A 61 12.19 -9.00 -5.51
C ARG A 61 11.70 -7.65 -5.05
N GLU A 62 11.90 -6.57 -5.82
CA GLU A 62 11.38 -5.24 -5.50
C GLU A 62 9.87 -5.24 -5.34
N ILE A 63 9.14 -5.92 -6.25
CA ILE A 63 7.68 -6.03 -6.16
C ILE A 63 7.28 -6.80 -4.89
N ILE A 64 7.93 -7.92 -4.59
CA ILE A 64 7.68 -8.71 -3.37
C ILE A 64 8.02 -7.92 -2.10
N GLU A 65 9.12 -7.19 -2.10
CA GLU A 65 9.50 -6.33 -0.98
C GLU A 65 8.52 -5.18 -0.80
N ASN A 66 8.09 -4.53 -1.87
CA ASN A 66 7.05 -3.51 -1.82
C ASN A 66 5.70 -4.07 -1.33
N LEU A 67 5.37 -5.33 -1.65
CA LEU A 67 4.19 -6.01 -1.12
C LEU A 67 4.33 -6.41 0.35
N LYS A 68 5.54 -6.76 0.80
CA LYS A 68 5.84 -7.13 2.19
C LYS A 68 6.07 -5.93 3.10
N GLN A 69 6.49 -4.79 2.56
CA GLN A 69 6.96 -3.63 3.32
C GLN A 69 5.90 -2.58 3.59
N ARG A 70 4.67 -2.73 3.13
CA ARG A 70 3.54 -1.90 3.56
C ARG A 70 2.98 -2.38 4.88
N THR A 71 3.82 -2.46 5.89
CA THR A 71 3.33 -2.62 7.26
C THR A 71 2.75 -1.29 7.74
N LEU A 72 1.72 -1.35 8.57
CA LEU A 72 1.15 -0.15 9.18
C LEU A 72 2.23 0.67 9.91
N ALA A 73 3.12 0.02 10.64
CA ALA A 73 4.19 0.70 11.38
C ALA A 73 5.09 1.57 10.48
N ARG A 74 5.45 1.08 9.30
CA ARG A 74 6.27 1.84 8.35
C ARG A 74 5.49 2.99 7.72
N GLU A 75 4.22 2.77 7.38
CA GLU A 75 3.38 3.82 6.84
C GLU A 75 3.12 4.92 7.87
N LEU A 76 2.96 4.57 9.15
CA LEU A 76 2.82 5.54 10.22
C LEU A 76 4.06 6.42 10.41
N GLU A 77 5.25 5.87 10.19
CA GLU A 77 6.48 6.68 10.19
C GLU A 77 6.48 7.68 9.03
N THR A 78 6.06 7.25 7.83
CA THR A 78 5.89 8.13 6.67
C THR A 78 4.86 9.22 6.94
N VAL A 79 3.70 8.86 7.48
CA VAL A 79 2.63 9.79 7.88
C VAL A 79 3.13 10.83 8.87
N LYS A 80 3.89 10.39 9.89
CA LYS A 80 4.49 11.28 10.87
C LYS A 80 5.41 12.31 10.22
N GLN A 81 6.33 11.85 9.39
CA GLN A 81 7.26 12.74 8.66
C GLN A 81 6.52 13.73 7.76
N MET A 82 5.48 13.30 7.03
CA MET A 82 4.68 14.18 6.18
C MET A 82 3.98 15.29 6.98
N LEU A 83 3.36 14.94 8.10
CA LEU A 83 2.67 15.90 8.96
C LEU A 83 3.67 16.87 9.61
N GLU A 84 4.82 16.40 10.07
CA GLU A 84 5.87 17.24 10.65
C GLU A 84 6.44 18.24 9.63
N VAL A 85 6.69 17.82 8.38
CA VAL A 85 7.10 18.71 7.28
C VAL A 85 6.04 19.78 7.00
N ALA A 86 4.77 19.42 7.12
CA ALA A 86 3.64 20.36 7.00
C ALA A 86 3.41 21.21 8.27
N GLN A 87 4.30 21.13 9.27
CA GLN A 87 4.23 21.85 10.56
C GLN A 87 3.00 21.45 11.39
N ILE A 88 2.52 20.23 11.24
CA ILE A 88 1.48 19.63 12.06
C ILE A 88 2.15 18.70 13.06
N LYS A 89 2.08 19.04 14.35
CA LYS A 89 2.58 18.18 15.42
C LYS A 89 1.64 17.00 15.58
N VAL A 90 2.13 15.79 15.33
CA VAL A 90 1.31 14.57 15.41
C VAL A 90 1.71 13.71 16.59
N GLU A 91 0.72 13.18 17.28
CA GLU A 91 0.85 12.09 18.23
C GLU A 91 0.28 10.81 17.60
N ILE A 92 1.02 9.72 17.66
CA ILE A 92 0.60 8.41 17.16
C ILE A 92 0.61 7.42 18.32
N GLN A 93 -0.56 6.85 18.61
CA GLN A 93 -0.77 5.83 19.62
C GLN A 93 -1.16 4.53 18.93
N ASN A 94 -0.25 3.57 18.87
CA ASN A 94 -0.49 2.28 18.21
C ASN A 94 -0.51 1.16 19.26
N GLU A 95 -1.70 0.73 19.63
CA GLU A 95 -1.98 -0.35 20.58
C GLU A 95 -2.61 -1.56 19.88
N LEU A 96 -2.21 -1.80 18.62
CA LEU A 96 -2.72 -2.94 17.86
C LEU A 96 -1.97 -4.22 18.24
N ASP A 97 -2.75 -5.27 18.46
CA ASP A 97 -2.20 -6.63 18.47
C ASP A 97 -1.96 -7.10 17.03
N THR A 98 -0.72 -6.95 16.58
CA THR A 98 -0.32 -7.31 15.20
C THR A 98 -0.53 -8.79 14.87
N ALA A 99 -0.58 -9.67 15.87
CA ALA A 99 -0.87 -11.10 15.67
C ALA A 99 -2.33 -11.36 15.29
N SER A 100 -3.23 -10.47 15.67
CA SER A 100 -4.68 -10.57 15.40
C SER A 100 -5.10 -9.93 14.08
N ILE A 101 -4.21 -9.18 13.43
CA ILE A 101 -4.52 -8.40 12.22
C ILE A 101 -4.15 -9.17 10.97
N SER A 102 -5.10 -9.27 10.03
CA SER A 102 -4.81 -9.82 8.70
C SER A 102 -3.98 -8.82 7.86
N PRO A 103 -3.15 -9.29 6.90
CA PRO A 103 -2.41 -8.41 6.01
C PRO A 103 -3.31 -7.44 5.21
N ILE A 104 -4.54 -7.84 4.91
CA ILE A 104 -5.52 -7.00 4.21
C ILE A 104 -5.97 -5.85 5.11
N LEU A 105 -6.27 -6.14 6.37
CA LEU A 105 -6.69 -5.15 7.35
C LEU A 105 -5.55 -4.17 7.65
N GLU A 106 -4.34 -4.68 7.83
CA GLU A 106 -3.14 -3.85 8.05
C GLU A 106 -2.89 -2.90 6.87
N SER A 107 -2.96 -3.41 5.65
CA SER A 107 -2.81 -2.60 4.43
C SER A 107 -3.91 -1.54 4.30
N ALA A 108 -5.16 -1.86 4.66
CA ALA A 108 -6.26 -0.91 4.64
C ALA A 108 -6.04 0.23 5.65
N LEU A 109 -5.63 -0.10 6.88
CA LEU A 109 -5.31 0.90 7.91
C LEU A 109 -4.15 1.81 7.46
N ALA A 110 -3.10 1.26 6.86
CA ALA A 110 -1.97 2.02 6.34
C ALA A 110 -2.42 3.04 5.27
N MET A 111 -3.23 2.61 4.31
CA MET A 111 -3.73 3.48 3.24
C MET A 111 -4.69 4.54 3.75
N VAL A 112 -5.58 4.19 4.67
CA VAL A 112 -6.51 5.14 5.32
C VAL A 112 -5.74 6.20 6.11
N SER A 113 -4.70 5.78 6.84
CA SER A 113 -3.84 6.70 7.60
C SER A 113 -3.16 7.73 6.69
N LEU A 114 -2.62 7.29 5.57
CA LEU A 114 -1.98 8.17 4.59
C LEU A 114 -2.99 9.16 3.97
N GLU A 115 -4.19 8.69 3.63
CA GLU A 115 -5.23 9.53 3.04
C GLU A 115 -5.75 10.58 4.05
N LEU A 116 -5.97 10.20 5.31
CA LEU A 116 -6.35 11.14 6.36
C LEU A 116 -5.26 12.18 6.62
N ALA A 117 -3.99 11.77 6.68
CA ALA A 117 -2.87 12.71 6.80
C ALA A 117 -2.80 13.69 5.62
N THR A 118 -3.00 13.20 4.40
CA THR A 118 -3.06 14.04 3.20
C THR A 118 -4.20 15.05 3.26
N ASN A 119 -5.37 14.64 3.74
CA ASN A 119 -6.52 15.51 3.93
C ASN A 119 -6.24 16.58 5.00
N MET A 120 -5.61 16.22 6.11
CA MET A 120 -5.19 17.19 7.13
C MET A 120 -4.26 18.25 6.54
N ILE A 121 -3.26 17.85 5.76
CA ILE A 121 -2.30 18.76 5.13
C ILE A 121 -2.99 19.70 4.14
N LYS A 122 -3.88 19.18 3.30
CA LYS A 122 -4.50 19.93 2.22
C LYS A 122 -5.66 20.83 2.66
N HIS A 123 -6.41 20.41 3.65
CA HIS A 123 -7.74 20.98 3.92
C HIS A 123 -7.94 21.46 5.34
N ALA A 124 -7.29 20.85 6.34
CA ALA A 124 -7.64 21.11 7.73
C ALA A 124 -7.08 22.42 8.29
N LYS A 125 -5.97 22.93 7.76
CA LYS A 125 -5.22 24.04 8.38
C LYS A 125 -4.91 23.77 9.87
N ALA A 126 -4.66 22.51 10.18
CA ALA A 126 -4.37 22.05 11.53
C ALA A 126 -2.92 22.34 11.91
N THR A 127 -2.66 22.44 13.21
CA THR A 127 -1.32 22.51 13.80
C THR A 127 -1.01 21.31 14.69
N GLN A 128 -2.04 20.55 15.05
CA GLN A 128 -1.94 19.36 15.89
C GLN A 128 -2.86 18.26 15.36
N ALA A 129 -2.40 17.04 15.45
CA ALA A 129 -3.15 15.84 15.07
C ALA A 129 -2.86 14.69 16.04
N LEU A 130 -3.83 13.81 16.19
CA LEU A 130 -3.73 12.55 16.91
C LEU A 130 -4.21 11.41 15.98
N LEU A 131 -3.43 10.35 15.89
CA LEU A 131 -3.82 9.10 15.26
C LEU A 131 -3.71 7.99 16.31
N SER A 132 -4.79 7.32 16.60
CA SER A 132 -4.79 6.20 17.55
C SER A 132 -5.40 4.94 16.93
N TYR A 133 -4.83 3.81 17.29
CA TYR A 133 -5.18 2.49 16.80
C TYR A 133 -5.29 1.54 17.98
N ARG A 134 -6.36 0.81 18.07
CA ARG A 134 -6.62 -0.12 19.16
C ARG A 134 -7.28 -1.40 18.67
N SER A 135 -6.81 -2.54 19.16
CA SER A 135 -7.50 -3.80 19.01
C SER A 135 -8.67 -3.89 19.99
N THR A 136 -9.80 -4.43 19.54
CA THR A 136 -10.96 -4.75 20.34
C THR A 136 -11.26 -6.25 20.27
N GLU A 137 -12.27 -6.72 20.99
CA GLU A 137 -12.68 -8.13 20.90
C GLU A 137 -13.19 -8.52 19.51
N THR A 138 -13.77 -7.58 18.76
CA THR A 138 -14.46 -7.85 17.51
C THR A 138 -13.73 -7.30 16.28
N GLY A 139 -12.71 -6.47 16.47
CA GLY A 139 -12.03 -5.81 15.35
C GLY A 139 -11.00 -4.80 15.79
N VAL A 140 -10.82 -3.80 14.96
CA VAL A 140 -9.89 -2.69 15.16
C VAL A 140 -10.64 -1.38 15.16
N GLU A 141 -10.29 -0.50 16.08
CA GLU A 141 -10.70 0.90 16.08
C GLU A 141 -9.53 1.79 15.72
N MET A 142 -9.79 2.77 14.85
CA MET A 142 -8.87 3.84 14.49
C MET A 142 -9.56 5.17 14.75
N VAL A 143 -8.86 6.10 15.41
CA VAL A 143 -9.33 7.47 15.62
C VAL A 143 -8.32 8.42 15.00
N ALA A 144 -8.81 9.34 14.19
CA ALA A 144 -8.04 10.46 13.67
C ALA A 144 -8.67 11.78 14.16
N GLU A 145 -7.86 12.62 14.78
CA GLU A 145 -8.29 13.89 15.34
C GLU A 145 -7.33 15.00 14.93
N ASP A 146 -7.86 16.17 14.60
CA ASP A 146 -7.07 17.36 14.34
C ASP A 146 -7.77 18.62 14.88
N ASN A 147 -6.98 19.65 15.13
CA ASN A 147 -7.45 20.93 15.63
C ASN A 147 -7.76 21.95 14.51
N GLY A 148 -7.93 21.49 13.29
CA GLY A 148 -8.15 22.32 12.12
C GLY A 148 -9.56 22.88 11.98
N ILE A 149 -9.87 23.34 10.77
CA ILE A 149 -11.15 23.98 10.47
C ILE A 149 -12.33 23.00 10.39
N GLY A 150 -12.05 21.71 10.20
CA GLY A 150 -13.05 20.66 10.11
C GLY A 150 -13.96 20.76 8.88
N PHE A 151 -15.14 20.19 9.03
CA PHE A 151 -16.19 20.16 8.00
C PHE A 151 -17.23 21.23 8.30
N ALA A 152 -17.52 22.10 7.32
CA ALA A 152 -18.61 23.08 7.46
C ALA A 152 -19.98 22.37 7.50
N THR A 153 -20.16 21.39 6.66
CA THR A 153 -21.29 20.44 6.63
C THR A 153 -20.74 19.07 6.25
N VAL A 154 -21.14 18.03 6.95
CA VAL A 154 -20.76 16.65 6.59
C VAL A 154 -21.70 16.15 5.51
N SER A 155 -21.16 15.67 4.42
CA SER A 155 -21.90 15.03 3.32
C SER A 155 -21.41 13.59 3.11
N ASP A 156 -22.22 12.77 2.43
CA ASP A 156 -21.82 11.39 2.06
C ASP A 156 -20.62 11.34 1.09
N LYS A 157 -20.27 12.49 0.50
CA LYS A 157 -19.11 12.62 -0.39
C LYS A 157 -17.81 12.84 0.37
N ASP A 158 -17.90 13.30 1.62
CA ASP A 158 -16.73 13.53 2.44
C ASP A 158 -16.12 12.19 2.83
N LEU A 159 -14.80 12.07 2.61
CA LEU A 159 -14.06 10.85 2.87
C LEU A 159 -14.57 9.63 2.08
N HIS A 160 -15.18 9.86 0.91
CA HIS A 160 -15.83 8.82 0.11
C HIS A 160 -14.89 7.63 -0.17
N SER A 161 -13.66 7.90 -0.59
CA SER A 161 -12.69 6.84 -0.91
C SER A 161 -12.30 6.02 0.32
N ILE A 162 -12.23 6.65 1.49
CA ILE A 162 -11.99 5.96 2.77
C ILE A 162 -13.21 5.11 3.12
N ARG A 163 -14.43 5.67 3.01
CA ARG A 163 -15.68 4.94 3.28
C ARG A 163 -15.83 3.70 2.42
N GLU A 164 -15.59 3.81 1.11
CA GLU A 164 -15.63 2.67 0.19
C GLU A 164 -14.61 1.60 0.58
N ARG A 165 -13.39 2.01 0.90
CA ARG A 165 -12.32 1.08 1.25
C ARG A 165 -12.63 0.27 2.51
N ILE A 166 -13.10 0.93 3.57
CA ILE A 166 -13.42 0.25 4.82
C ILE A 166 -14.71 -0.56 4.73
N ALA A 167 -15.69 -0.11 3.92
CA ALA A 167 -16.93 -0.85 3.69
C ALA A 167 -16.68 -2.21 3.02
N LEU A 168 -15.67 -2.32 2.14
CA LEU A 168 -15.24 -3.61 1.56
C LEU A 168 -14.77 -4.63 2.62
N LEU A 169 -14.37 -4.15 3.79
CA LEU A 169 -13.96 -4.97 4.93
C LEU A 169 -15.06 -5.07 6.01
N GLY A 170 -16.27 -4.63 5.70
CA GLY A 170 -17.37 -4.59 6.65
C GLY A 170 -17.22 -3.52 7.74
N GLY A 171 -16.36 -2.53 7.51
CA GLY A 171 -16.09 -1.45 8.44
C GLY A 171 -17.04 -0.27 8.29
N GLU A 172 -17.03 0.58 9.30
CA GLU A 172 -17.84 1.80 9.41
C GLU A 172 -16.94 3.01 9.72
N LEU A 173 -17.33 4.17 9.19
CA LEU A 173 -16.69 5.46 9.47
C LEU A 173 -17.73 6.44 9.97
N GLU A 174 -17.43 7.06 11.10
CA GLU A 174 -18.23 8.12 11.72
C GLU A 174 -17.38 9.38 11.91
N ILE A 175 -17.96 10.55 11.59
CA ILE A 175 -17.40 11.84 11.94
C ILE A 175 -18.10 12.26 13.23
N SER A 176 -17.49 11.94 14.37
CA SER A 176 -18.09 12.16 15.68
C SER A 176 -18.01 13.63 16.11
N HIS A 177 -17.02 14.38 15.62
CA HIS A 177 -16.91 15.83 15.78
C HIS A 177 -16.51 16.49 14.46
N GLN A 178 -17.22 17.54 14.08
CA GLN A 178 -17.05 18.20 12.79
C GLN A 178 -15.98 19.29 12.79
N HIS A 179 -15.70 19.92 13.93
CA HIS A 179 -14.69 20.98 14.05
C HIS A 179 -14.21 21.18 15.49
N LYS A 180 -12.95 21.47 15.62
CA LYS A 180 -12.20 21.90 16.82
C LYS A 180 -12.50 21.12 18.10
N PRO A 181 -12.13 19.84 18.18
CA PRO A 181 -11.38 19.09 17.17
C PRO A 181 -12.30 18.49 16.09
N THR A 182 -11.75 18.23 14.92
CA THR A 182 -12.36 17.31 13.97
C THR A 182 -11.99 15.91 14.41
N ARG A 183 -12.98 15.02 14.55
CA ARG A 183 -12.75 13.65 15.01
C ARG A 183 -13.45 12.65 14.10
N ILE A 184 -12.67 11.74 13.55
CA ILE A 184 -13.11 10.66 12.68
C ILE A 184 -12.83 9.35 13.39
N GLU A 185 -13.85 8.51 13.52
CA GLU A 185 -13.77 7.19 14.12
C GLU A 185 -14.04 6.13 13.07
N ILE A 186 -13.17 5.14 12.99
CA ILE A 186 -13.27 4.03 12.05
C ILE A 186 -13.22 2.73 12.83
N ARG A 187 -14.18 1.83 12.55
CA ARG A 187 -14.25 0.50 13.14
C ARG A 187 -14.26 -0.51 12.00
N ILE A 188 -13.35 -1.49 12.07
CA ILE A 188 -13.24 -2.55 11.06
C ILE A 188 -13.24 -3.90 11.79
N PRO A 189 -14.19 -4.81 11.50
CA PRO A 189 -14.22 -6.12 12.13
C PRO A 189 -13.02 -6.97 11.68
N TYR A 190 -12.62 -7.92 12.52
CA TYR A 190 -11.65 -8.92 12.11
C TYR A 190 -12.19 -9.73 10.95
N GLN A 191 -11.31 -9.98 9.99
CA GLN A 191 -11.65 -10.83 8.85
C GLN A 191 -11.60 -12.29 9.28
N GLU A 192 -12.65 -13.05 8.99
CA GLU A 192 -12.64 -14.50 9.24
C GLU A 192 -11.45 -15.14 8.50
N ARG A 193 -10.66 -15.92 9.25
CA ARG A 193 -9.62 -16.77 8.64
C ARG A 193 -10.32 -17.89 7.87
N LYS A 194 -10.40 -17.76 6.55
CA LYS A 194 -10.77 -18.87 5.66
C LYS A 194 -9.56 -19.75 5.41
#